data_96148a30a7751b673759f60831cf209d
#
_entry.id   96148a30a7751b673759f60831cf209d
#
_cell.length_a   1.000
_cell.length_b   1.000
_cell.length_c   1.000
_cell.angle_alpha   90.00
_cell.angle_beta   90.00
_cell.angle_gamma   90.00
#
_symmetry.space_group_name_H-M   'P 1'
#
loop_
_entity.id
_entity.type
_entity.pdbx_description
1 polymer ?
#
loop_
_entity_poly.entity_id
_entity_poly.type
_entity_poly.pdbx_seq_one_letter_code
_entity_poly.pdbx_strand_id
1 'polypeptide(L)'
;MILYVRFRSAPTHEAGGIEAALPALLGLAEDISPVVQALPPDAALIDVRGAERYFGRDAAQLAALLRVRALAHCGVDCAIGAGPSPMLARMAAREAVPGKTLVVTDDETTGFLAGKPVAALDGVGTATARTLCAYGLDCVGRVAEAPLAVLQRIVGAKAGRELWERARGIDRTAVVPNAAALPHSLRRGRSPQIAAERAFGRDELDPVSHRRALLSIAEELGLRMRTEGQVCRSLTLTVRYADRSTTTRARTLREPTAHSAALTGLAYRIHESLGLQRARVRSLSLRAEDLMPVERAARQLTFDPADERARRIEAVADRARVKFGPRAVVPGSLAA
;
A
#
# COMPACT_ATOMS: atom_id res chain seq x y z
N MET A 1 19.39 6.08 -8.88
CA MET A 1 18.33 7.12 -8.92
C MET A 1 16.96 6.46 -8.80
N ILE A 2 15.92 7.23 -8.44
CA ILE A 2 14.52 6.82 -8.43
C ILE A 2 13.78 7.66 -9.45
N LEU A 3 12.94 7.03 -10.28
CA LEU A 3 12.05 7.71 -11.20
C LEU A 3 10.65 7.78 -10.60
N TYR A 4 10.01 8.93 -10.66
CA TYR A 4 8.56 9.05 -10.54
C TYR A 4 8.00 9.36 -11.92
N VAL A 5 7.07 8.52 -12.34
CA VAL A 5 6.43 8.61 -13.65
C VAL A 5 4.95 8.90 -13.44
N ARG A 6 4.46 9.98 -14.04
CA ARG A 6 3.05 10.27 -14.14
C ARG A 6 2.60 10.10 -15.57
N PHE A 7 1.69 9.18 -15.79
CA PHE A 7 1.12 8.88 -17.09
C PHE A 7 0.02 9.87 -17.43
N ARG A 8 -0.03 10.32 -18.68
CA ARG A 8 -1.01 11.28 -19.19
C ARG A 8 -1.57 10.79 -20.52
N SER A 9 -2.90 10.80 -20.67
CA SER A 9 -3.51 10.53 -21.98
C SER A 9 -3.01 11.53 -23.00
N ALA A 10 -2.58 11.04 -24.16
CA ALA A 10 -2.38 11.91 -25.30
C ALA A 10 -3.74 12.49 -25.74
N PRO A 11 -3.79 13.74 -26.19
CA PRO A 11 -5.06 14.40 -26.57
C PRO A 11 -5.83 13.71 -27.69
N THR A 12 -5.27 12.68 -28.30
CA THR A 12 -5.81 11.96 -29.47
C THR A 12 -6.48 10.63 -29.16
N HIS A 13 -6.47 10.16 -27.91
CA HIS A 13 -7.08 8.87 -27.56
C HIS A 13 -8.30 9.04 -26.64
N GLU A 14 -9.47 8.83 -27.24
CA GLU A 14 -10.73 8.61 -26.53
C GLU A 14 -10.82 7.16 -25.99
N ALA A 15 -11.48 7.03 -24.80
CA ALA A 15 -12.17 5.84 -24.32
C ALA A 15 -11.35 4.62 -23.85
N GLY A 16 -10.40 4.84 -22.99
CA GLY A 16 -9.90 3.83 -22.06
C GLY A 16 -8.99 4.55 -21.09
N GLY A 17 -9.52 4.95 -19.93
CA GLY A 17 -8.76 5.77 -19.00
C GLY A 17 -7.37 5.18 -18.71
N ILE A 18 -6.41 6.02 -18.35
CA ILE A 18 -5.04 5.62 -17.95
C ILE A 18 -5.06 4.47 -16.95
N GLU A 19 -6.09 4.41 -16.12
CA GLU A 19 -6.30 3.34 -15.15
C GLU A 19 -6.40 1.95 -15.82
N ALA A 20 -7.05 1.84 -16.97
CA ALA A 20 -7.14 0.59 -17.73
C ALA A 20 -5.80 0.22 -18.40
N ALA A 21 -5.00 1.21 -18.81
CA ALA A 21 -3.67 1.01 -19.40
C ALA A 21 -2.57 0.82 -18.34
N LEU A 22 -2.83 1.14 -17.08
CA LEU A 22 -1.82 1.12 -16.01
C LEU A 22 -1.12 -0.23 -15.87
N PRO A 23 -1.78 -1.41 -15.93
CA PRO A 23 -1.08 -2.69 -15.86
C PRO A 23 -0.06 -2.89 -16.99
N ALA A 24 -0.38 -2.51 -18.22
CA ALA A 24 0.53 -2.59 -19.35
C ALA A 24 1.71 -1.62 -19.20
N LEU A 25 1.45 -0.39 -18.74
CA LEU A 25 2.48 0.62 -18.47
C LEU A 25 3.44 0.19 -17.35
N LEU A 26 2.93 -0.49 -16.31
CA LEU A 26 3.75 -1.07 -15.26
C LEU A 26 4.63 -2.21 -15.80
N GLY A 27 4.12 -3.06 -16.70
CA GLY A 27 4.91 -4.09 -17.37
C GLY A 27 6.10 -3.49 -18.14
N LEU A 28 5.91 -2.38 -18.85
CA LEU A 28 7.01 -1.68 -19.53
C LEU A 28 8.06 -1.11 -18.56
N ALA A 29 7.62 -0.69 -17.37
CA ALA A 29 8.53 -0.24 -16.32
C ALA A 29 9.30 -1.41 -15.69
N GLU A 30 8.64 -2.57 -15.53
CA GLU A 30 9.21 -3.80 -15.01
C GLU A 30 10.28 -4.40 -15.93
N ASP A 31 10.19 -4.20 -17.25
CA ASP A 31 11.24 -4.52 -18.23
C ASP A 31 12.53 -3.72 -18.00
N ILE A 32 12.43 -2.57 -17.34
CA ILE A 32 13.59 -1.72 -17.02
C ILE A 32 14.13 -2.05 -15.64
N SER A 33 13.25 -2.18 -14.64
CA SER A 33 13.64 -2.45 -13.26
C SER A 33 12.60 -3.34 -12.57
N PRO A 34 13.03 -4.38 -11.82
CA PRO A 34 12.10 -5.21 -11.05
C PRO A 34 11.51 -4.49 -9.83
N VAL A 35 12.01 -3.29 -9.51
CA VAL A 35 11.58 -2.51 -8.34
C VAL A 35 10.65 -1.40 -8.80
N VAL A 36 9.41 -1.76 -9.10
CA VAL A 36 8.34 -0.86 -9.54
C VAL A 36 7.21 -0.86 -8.50
N GLN A 37 6.81 0.32 -8.07
CA GLN A 37 5.66 0.55 -7.20
C GLN A 37 4.58 1.28 -7.97
N ALA A 38 3.42 0.64 -8.16
CA ALA A 38 2.23 1.29 -8.69
C ALA A 38 1.71 2.35 -7.71
N LEU A 39 1.30 3.47 -8.26
CA LEU A 39 0.60 4.56 -7.57
C LEU A 39 -0.66 4.90 -8.36
N PRO A 40 -1.72 4.10 -8.23
CA PRO A 40 -2.98 4.35 -8.93
C PRO A 40 -3.52 5.76 -8.64
N PRO A 41 -4.26 6.39 -9.59
CA PRO A 41 -4.71 5.80 -10.85
C PRO A 41 -3.72 5.96 -12.03
N ASP A 42 -2.70 6.80 -11.93
CA ASP A 42 -1.97 7.31 -13.09
C ASP A 42 -0.44 7.41 -12.91
N ALA A 43 0.13 6.79 -11.89
CA ALA A 43 1.55 6.98 -11.59
C ALA A 43 2.28 5.70 -11.14
N ALA A 44 3.63 5.76 -11.19
CA ALA A 44 4.51 4.74 -10.67
C ALA A 44 5.82 5.33 -10.11
N LEU A 45 6.42 4.64 -9.14
CA LEU A 45 7.81 4.83 -8.71
C LEU A 45 8.66 3.65 -9.18
N ILE A 46 9.85 3.93 -9.67
CA ILE A 46 10.78 2.93 -10.21
C ILE A 46 12.16 3.18 -9.61
N ASP A 47 12.73 2.19 -8.95
CA ASP A 47 14.11 2.26 -8.51
C ASP A 47 15.04 1.77 -9.63
N VAL A 48 15.74 2.69 -10.27
CA VAL A 48 16.59 2.38 -11.42
C VAL A 48 18.08 2.20 -11.07
N ARG A 49 18.45 2.22 -9.79
CA ARG A 49 19.88 2.05 -9.36
C ARG A 49 20.52 0.77 -9.88
N GLY A 50 19.77 -0.33 -9.92
CA GLY A 50 20.22 -1.57 -10.52
C GLY A 50 20.26 -1.53 -12.05
N ALA A 51 19.25 -0.91 -12.65
CA ALA A 51 19.11 -0.76 -14.10
C ALA A 51 20.20 0.12 -14.71
N GLU A 52 20.59 1.21 -14.03
CA GLU A 52 21.68 2.08 -14.46
C GLU A 52 22.98 1.28 -14.66
N ARG A 53 23.30 0.38 -13.73
CA ARG A 53 24.48 -0.46 -13.80
C ARG A 53 24.35 -1.56 -14.89
N TYR A 54 23.17 -2.16 -14.99
CA TYR A 54 22.93 -3.27 -15.92
C TYR A 54 22.92 -2.82 -17.37
N PHE A 55 22.26 -1.68 -17.67
CA PHE A 55 22.16 -1.17 -19.04
C PHE A 55 23.28 -0.20 -19.43
N GLY A 56 24.12 0.22 -18.48
CA GLY A 56 25.13 1.27 -18.71
C GLY A 56 24.52 2.62 -19.13
N ARG A 57 23.32 2.93 -18.63
CA ARG A 57 22.56 4.14 -18.97
C ARG A 57 22.23 4.90 -17.71
N ASP A 58 22.20 6.23 -17.80
CA ASP A 58 21.79 7.08 -16.70
C ASP A 58 20.26 7.14 -16.55
N ALA A 59 19.80 7.72 -15.46
CA ALA A 59 18.38 7.83 -15.14
C ALA A 59 17.58 8.59 -16.21
N ALA A 60 18.18 9.62 -16.86
CA ALA A 60 17.52 10.38 -17.91
C ALA A 60 17.31 9.54 -19.16
N GLN A 61 18.31 8.74 -19.53
CA GLN A 61 18.23 7.81 -20.68
C GLN A 61 17.22 6.69 -20.45
N LEU A 62 17.16 6.13 -19.24
CA LEU A 62 16.17 5.12 -18.87
C LEU A 62 14.76 5.72 -18.84
N ALA A 63 14.58 6.93 -18.36
CA ALA A 63 13.32 7.66 -18.39
C ALA A 63 12.87 7.94 -19.83
N ALA A 64 13.79 8.34 -20.72
CA ALA A 64 13.49 8.54 -22.14
C ALA A 64 13.07 7.22 -22.82
N LEU A 65 13.75 6.11 -22.52
CA LEU A 65 13.39 4.79 -23.02
C LEU A 65 11.96 4.39 -22.59
N LEU A 66 11.63 4.58 -21.32
CA LEU A 66 10.29 4.30 -20.81
C LEU A 66 9.22 5.14 -21.50
N ARG A 67 9.48 6.45 -21.69
CA ARG A 67 8.54 7.34 -22.38
C ARG A 67 8.28 6.90 -23.81
N VAL A 68 9.32 6.58 -24.57
CA VAL A 68 9.18 6.11 -25.95
C VAL A 68 8.36 4.83 -26.01
N ARG A 69 8.63 3.87 -25.12
CA ARG A 69 7.86 2.63 -25.04
C ARG A 69 6.39 2.86 -24.65
N ALA A 70 6.12 3.70 -23.65
CA ALA A 70 4.77 4.03 -23.22
C ALA A 70 3.96 4.68 -24.34
N LEU A 71 4.59 5.59 -25.09
CA LEU A 71 3.96 6.23 -26.24
C LEU A 71 3.72 5.23 -27.39
N ALA A 72 4.72 4.39 -27.72
CA ALA A 72 4.63 3.45 -28.83
C ALA A 72 3.64 2.31 -28.58
N HIS A 73 3.58 1.76 -27.36
CA HIS A 73 2.75 0.60 -27.05
C HIS A 73 1.37 0.95 -26.49
N CYS A 74 1.25 2.06 -25.76
CA CYS A 74 0.01 2.43 -25.08
C CYS A 74 -0.58 3.77 -25.55
N GLY A 75 0.10 4.54 -26.41
CA GLY A 75 -0.33 5.88 -26.81
C GLY A 75 -0.35 6.89 -25.65
N VAL A 76 0.41 6.63 -24.58
CA VAL A 76 0.41 7.41 -23.33
C VAL A 76 1.71 8.18 -23.21
N ASP A 77 1.60 9.50 -22.97
CA ASP A 77 2.76 10.33 -22.65
C ASP A 77 3.06 10.33 -21.15
N CYS A 78 4.28 10.69 -20.76
CA CYS A 78 4.76 10.64 -19.39
C CYS A 78 5.40 11.95 -18.96
N ALA A 79 5.05 12.46 -17.77
CA ALA A 79 5.85 13.41 -17.04
C ALA A 79 6.75 12.64 -16.05
N ILE A 80 8.07 12.79 -16.19
CA ILE A 80 9.03 11.99 -15.41
C ILE A 80 9.95 12.93 -14.63
N GLY A 81 10.07 12.66 -13.34
CA GLY A 81 11.10 13.24 -12.48
C GLY A 81 12.04 12.16 -11.95
N ALA A 82 13.32 12.45 -11.91
CA ALA A 82 14.35 11.58 -11.34
C ALA A 82 14.99 12.25 -10.14
N GLY A 83 15.26 11.47 -9.09
CA GLY A 83 15.92 11.97 -7.88
C GLY A 83 16.51 10.85 -7.04
N PRO A 84 17.33 11.19 -6.03
CA PRO A 84 17.92 10.21 -5.11
C PRO A 84 16.89 9.55 -4.19
N SER A 85 15.72 10.18 -4.01
CA SER A 85 14.64 9.68 -3.17
C SER A 85 13.26 9.76 -3.86
N PRO A 86 12.27 8.98 -3.41
CA PRO A 86 10.90 9.07 -3.90
C PRO A 86 10.30 10.47 -3.81
N MET A 87 10.59 11.20 -2.73
CA MET A 87 10.12 12.57 -2.53
C MET A 87 10.67 13.50 -3.61
N LEU A 88 11.99 13.49 -3.83
CA LEU A 88 12.64 14.35 -4.81
C LEU A 88 12.21 14.02 -6.24
N ALA A 89 12.08 12.74 -6.57
CA ALA A 89 11.56 12.30 -7.86
C ALA A 89 10.12 12.82 -8.13
N ARG A 90 9.24 12.79 -7.11
CA ARG A 90 7.87 13.34 -7.23
C ARG A 90 7.89 14.86 -7.42
N MET A 91 8.72 15.55 -6.64
CA MET A 91 8.83 17.02 -6.75
C MET A 91 9.40 17.44 -8.11
N ALA A 92 10.42 16.74 -8.60
CA ALA A 92 10.98 16.94 -9.93
C ALA A 92 9.92 16.70 -11.03
N ALA A 93 9.11 15.65 -10.93
CA ALA A 93 8.07 15.36 -11.92
C ALA A 93 6.96 16.42 -11.98
N ARG A 94 6.67 17.11 -10.88
CA ARG A 94 5.69 18.22 -10.85
C ARG A 94 6.16 19.42 -11.64
N GLU A 95 7.48 19.63 -11.75
CA GLU A 95 8.11 20.74 -12.46
C GLU A 95 8.63 20.35 -13.84
N ALA A 96 8.62 19.05 -14.14
CA ALA A 96 9.05 18.55 -15.44
C ALA A 96 8.14 19.10 -16.54
N VAL A 97 8.73 19.70 -17.55
CA VAL A 97 8.03 20.11 -18.77
C VAL A 97 7.56 18.86 -19.52
N PRO A 98 6.34 18.84 -20.09
CA PRO A 98 5.87 17.74 -20.90
C PRO A 98 6.91 17.33 -21.97
N GLY A 99 7.14 16.04 -22.14
CA GLY A 99 8.15 15.51 -23.06
C GLY A 99 9.60 15.55 -22.56
N LYS A 100 9.88 16.09 -21.36
CA LYS A 100 11.22 16.12 -20.77
C LYS A 100 11.25 15.40 -19.41
N THR A 101 12.43 14.96 -19.01
CA THR A 101 12.70 14.43 -17.66
C THR A 101 13.48 15.49 -16.89
N LEU A 102 13.00 15.82 -15.69
CA LEU A 102 13.79 16.64 -14.77
C LEU A 102 14.56 15.71 -13.84
N VAL A 103 15.87 15.79 -13.86
CA VAL A 103 16.77 15.04 -12.99
C VAL A 103 17.28 15.97 -11.91
N VAL A 104 17.20 15.55 -10.66
CA VAL A 104 17.80 16.23 -9.50
C VAL A 104 18.82 15.29 -8.90
N THR A 105 20.10 15.69 -8.92
CA THR A 105 21.20 14.94 -8.33
C THR A 105 21.32 15.20 -6.83
N ASP A 106 22.13 14.39 -6.12
CA ASP A 106 22.37 14.61 -4.70
C ASP A 106 22.95 16.03 -4.42
N ASP A 107 23.90 16.46 -5.24
CA ASP A 107 24.55 17.77 -5.11
C ASP A 107 23.58 18.94 -5.36
N GLU A 108 22.61 18.75 -6.24
CA GLU A 108 21.60 19.76 -6.58
C GLU A 108 20.43 19.82 -5.60
N THR A 109 20.29 18.82 -4.74
CA THR A 109 19.12 18.65 -3.84
C THR A 109 18.86 19.88 -2.98
N THR A 110 19.91 20.44 -2.35
CA THR A 110 19.78 21.61 -1.47
C THR A 110 19.33 22.84 -2.26
N GLY A 111 19.92 23.10 -3.41
CA GLY A 111 19.58 24.23 -4.30
C GLY A 111 18.15 24.06 -4.87
N PHE A 112 17.79 22.84 -5.27
CA PHE A 112 16.47 22.52 -5.78
C PHE A 112 15.36 22.76 -4.75
N LEU A 113 15.61 22.48 -3.47
CA LEU A 113 14.63 22.62 -2.39
C LEU A 113 14.53 24.04 -1.83
N ALA A 114 15.64 24.74 -1.68
CA ALA A 114 15.76 25.95 -0.87
C ALA A 114 14.77 27.07 -1.23
N GLY A 115 14.62 27.35 -2.52
CA GLY A 115 13.74 28.42 -3.00
C GLY A 115 12.26 28.05 -3.11
N LYS A 116 11.88 26.79 -2.85
CA LYS A 116 10.49 26.35 -3.03
C LYS A 116 9.61 26.81 -1.87
N PRO A 117 8.33 27.18 -2.16
CA PRO A 117 7.37 27.45 -1.11
C PRO A 117 7.17 26.18 -0.25
N VAL A 118 6.98 26.34 1.05
CA VAL A 118 6.83 25.21 1.98
C VAL A 118 5.65 24.31 1.61
N ALA A 119 4.63 24.85 0.97
CA ALA A 119 3.48 24.09 0.47
C ALA A 119 3.82 23.12 -0.68
N ALA A 120 4.95 23.34 -1.38
CA ALA A 120 5.40 22.46 -2.45
C ALA A 120 6.16 21.22 -1.93
N LEU A 121 6.58 21.24 -0.66
CA LEU A 121 7.27 20.10 -0.05
C LEU A 121 6.34 18.92 0.11
N ASP A 122 6.76 17.77 -0.39
CA ASP A 122 5.94 16.56 -0.36
C ASP A 122 5.59 16.17 1.08
N GLY A 123 4.29 15.90 1.31
CA GLY A 123 3.76 15.60 2.64
C GLY A 123 3.37 16.81 3.50
N VAL A 124 3.53 18.04 3.00
CA VAL A 124 3.02 19.25 3.66
C VAL A 124 1.63 19.59 3.13
N GLY A 125 0.62 19.42 3.98
CA GLY A 125 -0.76 19.80 3.67
C GLY A 125 -0.98 21.31 3.78
N THR A 126 -2.09 21.80 3.20
CA THR A 126 -2.46 23.23 3.18
C THR A 126 -2.56 23.85 4.57
N ALA A 127 -3.07 23.11 5.57
CA ALA A 127 -3.17 23.60 6.95
C ALA A 127 -1.78 23.77 7.58
N THR A 128 -0.89 22.78 7.42
CA THR A 128 0.50 22.84 7.91
C THR A 128 1.28 23.95 7.24
N ALA A 129 1.12 24.10 5.92
CA ALA A 129 1.78 25.18 5.17
C ALA A 129 1.35 26.56 5.69
N ARG A 130 0.04 26.79 5.89
CA ARG A 130 -0.47 28.05 6.47
C ARG A 130 0.10 28.31 7.87
N THR A 131 0.15 27.30 8.72
CA THR A 131 0.74 27.42 10.05
C THR A 131 2.21 27.81 9.97
N LEU A 132 3.01 27.15 9.14
CA LEU A 132 4.44 27.44 8.97
C LEU A 132 4.65 28.86 8.43
N CYS A 133 3.89 29.30 7.44
CA CYS A 133 3.94 30.65 6.90
C CYS A 133 3.64 31.71 7.99
N ALA A 134 2.70 31.45 8.90
CA ALA A 134 2.39 32.36 10.01
C ALA A 134 3.57 32.55 10.98
N TYR A 135 4.50 31.58 11.03
CA TYR A 135 5.77 31.67 11.78
C TYR A 135 6.96 32.11 10.93
N GLY A 136 6.73 32.63 9.71
CA GLY A 136 7.80 33.09 8.82
C GLY A 136 8.57 31.98 8.11
N LEU A 137 8.10 30.73 8.17
CA LEU A 137 8.69 29.56 7.53
C LEU A 137 7.97 29.28 6.19
N ASP A 138 8.01 30.22 5.29
CA ASP A 138 7.27 30.24 4.02
C ASP A 138 7.96 29.44 2.89
N CYS A 139 9.26 29.24 2.97
CA CYS A 139 10.04 28.47 2.03
C CYS A 139 10.79 27.30 2.69
N VAL A 140 11.11 26.29 1.88
CA VAL A 140 11.78 25.06 2.34
C VAL A 140 13.15 25.35 2.93
N GLY A 141 13.90 26.31 2.39
CA GLY A 141 15.21 26.71 2.92
C GLY A 141 15.11 27.20 4.37
N ARG A 142 14.14 28.07 4.68
CA ARG A 142 13.92 28.53 6.05
C ARG A 142 13.53 27.42 7.02
N VAL A 143 12.75 26.44 6.52
CA VAL A 143 12.41 25.25 7.32
C VAL A 143 13.66 24.38 7.57
N ALA A 144 14.55 24.23 6.59
CA ALA A 144 15.77 23.44 6.71
C ALA A 144 16.78 24.09 7.71
N GLU A 145 16.79 25.41 7.79
CA GLU A 145 17.64 26.17 8.71
C GLU A 145 17.07 26.28 10.12
N ALA A 146 15.74 26.12 10.26
CA ALA A 146 15.07 26.25 11.54
C ALA A 146 15.54 25.17 12.54
N PRO A 147 15.68 25.51 13.84
CA PRO A 147 15.97 24.54 14.87
C PRO A 147 14.85 23.49 14.96
N LEU A 148 15.23 22.21 15.06
CA LEU A 148 14.27 21.10 15.15
C LEU A 148 13.22 21.31 16.25
N ALA A 149 13.64 21.82 17.42
CA ALA A 149 12.74 22.07 18.55
C ALA A 149 11.63 23.10 18.21
N VAL A 150 11.89 24.06 17.35
CA VAL A 150 10.91 25.05 16.90
C VAL A 150 9.86 24.37 16.04
N LEU A 151 10.29 23.57 15.06
CA LEU A 151 9.38 22.83 14.19
C LEU A 151 8.52 21.83 14.99
N GLN A 152 9.13 21.14 15.95
CA GLN A 152 8.42 20.22 16.83
C GLN A 152 7.36 20.91 17.69
N ARG A 153 7.62 22.14 18.11
CA ARG A 153 6.65 22.95 18.89
C ARG A 153 5.47 23.38 18.01
N ILE A 154 5.72 23.74 16.74
CA ILE A 154 4.70 24.24 15.81
C ILE A 154 3.79 23.11 15.30
N VAL A 155 4.37 21.98 14.86
CA VAL A 155 3.62 20.93 14.15
C VAL A 155 3.58 19.58 14.88
N GLY A 156 4.19 19.50 16.08
CA GLY A 156 4.28 18.28 16.89
C GLY A 156 5.57 17.51 16.68
N ALA A 157 5.96 16.70 17.67
CA ALA A 157 7.27 16.07 17.77
C ALA A 157 7.64 15.21 16.54
N LYS A 158 6.73 14.35 16.09
CA LYS A 158 6.94 13.45 14.94
C LYS A 158 6.94 14.22 13.63
N ALA A 159 5.88 15.01 13.39
CA ALA A 159 5.73 15.77 12.16
C ALA A 159 6.84 16.80 11.97
N GLY A 160 7.28 17.44 13.06
CA GLY A 160 8.37 18.41 13.03
C GLY A 160 9.71 17.78 12.64
N ARG A 161 10.00 16.57 13.13
CA ARG A 161 11.20 15.82 12.72
C ARG A 161 11.12 15.40 11.25
N GLU A 162 10.01 14.85 10.81
CA GLU A 162 9.83 14.45 9.42
C GLU A 162 9.91 15.64 8.46
N LEU A 163 9.34 16.78 8.83
CA LEU A 163 9.41 18.02 8.08
C LEU A 163 10.85 18.53 7.95
N TRP A 164 11.58 18.53 9.06
CA TRP A 164 12.98 18.94 9.11
C TRP A 164 13.88 18.06 8.26
N GLU A 165 13.69 16.74 8.32
CA GLU A 165 14.43 15.77 7.49
C GLU A 165 14.13 16.03 6.00
N ARG A 166 12.86 16.14 5.63
CA ARG A 166 12.43 16.36 4.24
C ARG A 166 12.92 17.69 3.68
N ALA A 167 12.89 18.76 4.47
CA ALA A 167 13.39 20.06 4.04
C ALA A 167 14.90 20.06 3.71
N ARG A 168 15.63 19.11 4.25
CA ARG A 168 17.06 18.86 3.98
C ARG A 168 17.29 17.77 2.91
N GLY A 169 16.24 17.34 2.23
CA GLY A 169 16.33 16.31 1.21
C GLY A 169 16.38 14.87 1.75
N ILE A 170 16.29 14.69 3.07
CA ILE A 170 16.35 13.36 3.70
C ILE A 170 14.96 12.73 3.65
N ASP A 171 14.79 11.70 2.83
CA ASP A 171 13.59 10.91 2.72
C ASP A 171 13.96 9.43 2.94
N ARG A 172 13.40 8.84 3.99
CA ARG A 172 13.64 7.43 4.35
C ARG A 172 12.66 6.47 3.69
N THR A 173 11.77 6.98 2.84
CA THR A 173 10.84 6.11 2.12
C THR A 173 11.59 5.31 1.05
N ALA A 174 11.21 4.06 0.89
CA ALA A 174 11.73 3.19 -0.15
C ALA A 174 10.64 2.90 -1.17
N VAL A 175 11.03 2.67 -2.42
CA VAL A 175 10.13 2.13 -3.43
C VAL A 175 9.75 0.71 -3.00
N VAL A 176 8.45 0.46 -2.83
CA VAL A 176 7.92 -0.84 -2.45
C VAL A 176 7.42 -1.53 -3.71
N PRO A 177 8.10 -2.58 -4.20
CA PRO A 177 7.71 -3.24 -5.42
C PRO A 177 6.29 -3.81 -5.34
N ASN A 178 5.58 -3.80 -6.47
CA ASN A 178 4.32 -4.50 -6.59
C ASN A 178 4.53 -5.98 -6.27
N ALA A 179 3.69 -6.55 -5.42
CA ALA A 179 3.84 -7.94 -4.97
C ALA A 179 3.81 -8.96 -6.13
N ALA A 180 3.24 -8.59 -7.29
CA ALA A 180 3.20 -9.42 -8.50
C ALA A 180 4.51 -9.41 -9.30
N ALA A 181 5.32 -8.35 -9.21
CA ALA A 181 6.51 -8.13 -10.04
C ALA A 181 7.80 -8.73 -9.47
N LEU A 182 7.85 -9.03 -8.17
CA LEU A 182 9.08 -9.54 -7.56
C LEU A 182 9.27 -11.04 -7.81
N PRO A 183 10.44 -11.45 -8.30
CA PRO A 183 10.88 -12.84 -8.20
C PRO A 183 10.77 -13.33 -6.74
N HIS A 184 10.31 -14.55 -6.54
CA HIS A 184 10.07 -15.12 -5.21
C HIS A 184 11.26 -14.99 -4.24
N SER A 185 12.50 -14.96 -4.77
CA SER A 185 13.75 -14.81 -4.00
C SER A 185 13.96 -13.41 -3.39
N LEU A 186 13.33 -12.35 -3.94
CA LEU A 186 13.49 -10.97 -3.48
C LEU A 186 12.32 -10.46 -2.62
N ARG A 187 11.32 -11.29 -2.39
CA ARG A 187 10.15 -10.95 -1.53
C ARG A 187 10.47 -10.93 -0.03
N ARG A 188 11.73 -10.86 0.36
CA ARG A 188 12.14 -10.72 1.76
C ARG A 188 11.85 -9.30 2.26
N GLY A 189 10.68 -9.14 2.89
CA GLY A 189 10.38 -7.93 3.66
C GLY A 189 8.91 -7.51 3.73
N ARG A 190 8.08 -7.87 2.76
CA ARG A 190 6.62 -7.70 2.85
C ARG A 190 5.93 -8.79 2.04
N SER A 191 5.51 -9.82 2.71
CA SER A 191 4.61 -10.83 2.13
C SER A 191 3.36 -10.14 1.59
N PRO A 192 2.83 -10.57 0.42
CA PRO A 192 1.52 -10.13 -0.03
C PRO A 192 0.54 -10.30 1.13
N GLN A 193 -0.31 -9.30 1.34
CA GLN A 193 -1.25 -9.28 2.45
C GLN A 193 -2.61 -8.83 1.96
N ILE A 194 -3.66 -9.46 2.45
CA ILE A 194 -5.05 -9.07 2.22
C ILE A 194 -5.61 -8.66 3.58
N ALA A 195 -6.26 -7.49 3.64
CA ALA A 195 -6.84 -6.99 4.87
C ALA A 195 -8.30 -6.58 4.66
N ALA A 196 -9.09 -6.72 5.72
CA ALA A 196 -10.43 -6.16 5.79
C ALA A 196 -10.70 -5.62 7.19
N GLU A 197 -11.55 -4.60 7.29
CA GLU A 197 -11.86 -3.90 8.53
C GLU A 197 -13.37 -3.74 8.69
N ARG A 198 -13.82 -3.74 9.94
CA ARG A 198 -15.18 -3.33 10.31
C ARG A 198 -15.08 -2.25 11.38
N ALA A 199 -15.59 -1.07 11.04
CA ALA A 199 -15.80 0.03 11.99
C ALA A 199 -17.19 -0.10 12.60
N PHE A 200 -17.29 0.17 13.90
CA PHE A 200 -18.56 0.25 14.59
C PHE A 200 -19.09 1.69 14.50
N GLY A 201 -20.41 1.85 14.30
CA GLY A 201 -21.06 3.16 14.23
C GLY A 201 -20.96 3.96 15.54
N ARG A 202 -20.79 3.25 16.65
CA ARG A 202 -20.45 3.76 17.99
C ARG A 202 -19.38 2.86 18.60
N ASP A 203 -18.71 3.36 19.64
CA ASP A 203 -17.74 2.56 20.36
C ASP A 203 -18.42 1.34 21.01
N GLU A 204 -17.98 0.13 20.63
CA GLU A 204 -18.65 -1.10 20.99
C GLU A 204 -17.96 -1.78 22.18
N LEU A 205 -18.77 -2.27 23.11
CA LEU A 205 -18.33 -2.96 24.32
C LEU A 205 -18.68 -4.45 24.30
N ASP A 206 -19.68 -4.84 23.49
CA ASP A 206 -20.22 -6.18 23.49
C ASP A 206 -19.31 -7.16 22.76
N PRO A 207 -18.79 -8.19 23.45
CA PRO A 207 -17.96 -9.23 22.83
C PRO A 207 -18.68 -10.00 21.73
N VAL A 208 -20.01 -10.12 21.77
CA VAL A 208 -20.80 -10.79 20.75
C VAL A 208 -20.74 -10.00 19.44
N SER A 209 -20.88 -8.69 19.51
CA SER A 209 -20.71 -7.77 18.37
C SER A 209 -19.30 -7.85 17.80
N HIS A 210 -18.26 -7.92 18.65
CA HIS A 210 -16.87 -8.11 18.20
C HIS A 210 -16.71 -9.42 17.45
N ARG A 211 -17.23 -10.56 17.97
CA ARG A 211 -17.16 -11.86 17.31
C ARG A 211 -17.91 -11.87 15.97
N ARG A 212 -19.07 -11.20 15.90
CA ARG A 212 -19.83 -11.04 14.66
C ARG A 212 -19.02 -10.28 13.60
N ALA A 213 -18.37 -9.18 13.99
CA ALA A 213 -17.49 -8.42 13.11
C ALA A 213 -16.29 -9.25 12.62
N LEU A 214 -15.63 -9.99 13.51
CA LEU A 214 -14.51 -10.87 13.15
C LEU A 214 -14.92 -12.01 12.20
N LEU A 215 -16.08 -12.60 12.40
CA LEU A 215 -16.65 -13.59 11.48
C LEU A 215 -16.87 -12.98 10.08
N SER A 216 -17.49 -11.79 10.01
CA SER A 216 -17.71 -11.08 8.75
C SER A 216 -16.41 -10.79 8.01
N ILE A 217 -15.37 -10.36 8.73
CA ILE A 217 -14.06 -10.07 8.14
C ILE A 217 -13.39 -11.37 7.66
N ALA A 218 -13.44 -12.43 8.45
CA ALA A 218 -12.82 -13.72 8.09
C ALA A 218 -13.48 -14.37 6.87
N GLU A 219 -14.81 -14.27 6.73
CA GLU A 219 -15.55 -14.69 5.54
C GLU A 219 -15.10 -13.91 4.30
N GLU A 220 -14.99 -12.59 4.41
CA GLU A 220 -14.52 -11.73 3.30
C GLU A 220 -13.10 -12.07 2.88
N LEU A 221 -12.17 -12.21 3.84
CA LEU A 221 -10.78 -12.56 3.55
C LEU A 221 -10.66 -13.94 2.92
N GLY A 222 -11.38 -14.93 3.46
CA GLY A 222 -11.40 -16.29 2.92
C GLY A 222 -11.89 -16.31 1.47
N LEU A 223 -13.02 -15.65 1.19
CA LEU A 223 -13.56 -15.53 -0.17
C LEU A 223 -12.55 -14.89 -1.13
N ARG A 224 -11.96 -13.76 -0.76
CA ARG A 224 -10.97 -13.05 -1.61
C ARG A 224 -9.77 -13.93 -1.90
N MET A 225 -9.19 -14.58 -0.88
CA MET A 225 -8.05 -15.49 -1.07
C MET A 225 -8.41 -16.67 -1.98
N ARG A 226 -9.58 -17.29 -1.83
CA ARG A 226 -10.02 -18.40 -2.69
C ARG A 226 -10.24 -17.96 -4.14
N THR A 227 -10.82 -16.76 -4.35
CA THR A 227 -11.01 -16.19 -5.68
C THR A 227 -9.67 -15.93 -6.39
N GLU A 228 -8.65 -15.53 -5.62
CA GLU A 228 -7.30 -15.25 -6.13
C GLU A 228 -6.38 -16.50 -6.14
N GLY A 229 -6.90 -17.69 -5.79
CA GLY A 229 -6.11 -18.92 -5.70
C GLY A 229 -5.00 -18.87 -4.65
N GLN A 230 -5.18 -18.12 -3.56
CA GLN A 230 -4.20 -17.89 -2.52
C GLN A 230 -4.60 -18.49 -1.18
N VAL A 231 -3.60 -18.78 -0.35
CA VAL A 231 -3.75 -19.17 1.06
C VAL A 231 -2.81 -18.34 1.92
N CYS A 232 -3.18 -18.09 3.19
CA CYS A 232 -2.31 -17.40 4.13
C CYS A 232 -1.74 -18.34 5.20
N ARG A 233 -0.57 -18.00 5.73
CA ARG A 233 0.06 -18.73 6.84
C ARG A 233 -0.04 -18.00 8.17
N SER A 234 -0.32 -16.71 8.17
CA SER A 234 -0.43 -15.92 9.39
C SER A 234 -1.62 -14.95 9.32
N LEU A 235 -2.18 -14.65 10.50
CA LEU A 235 -3.29 -13.73 10.66
C LEU A 235 -2.94 -12.72 11.76
N THR A 236 -3.09 -11.44 11.42
CA THR A 236 -2.86 -10.32 12.33
C THR A 236 -4.17 -9.61 12.62
N LEU A 237 -4.55 -9.53 13.89
CA LEU A 237 -5.67 -8.74 14.39
C LEU A 237 -5.17 -7.38 14.87
N THR A 238 -5.79 -6.32 14.40
CA THR A 238 -5.63 -4.96 14.92
C THR A 238 -6.96 -4.49 15.53
N VAL A 239 -6.91 -4.09 16.79
CA VAL A 239 -8.04 -3.49 17.52
C VAL A 239 -7.76 -2.02 17.70
N ARG A 240 -8.68 -1.16 17.27
CA ARG A 240 -8.63 0.28 17.48
C ARG A 240 -9.64 0.67 18.54
N TYR A 241 -9.19 1.42 19.54
CA TYR A 241 -10.03 1.84 20.65
C TYR A 241 -10.60 3.27 20.48
N ALA A 242 -11.51 3.65 21.36
CA ALA A 242 -12.16 4.97 21.39
C ALA A 242 -11.15 6.12 21.53
N ASP A 243 -10.09 5.93 22.32
CA ASP A 243 -8.98 6.88 22.53
C ASP A 243 -8.00 6.95 21.37
N ARG A 244 -8.30 6.27 20.24
CA ARG A 244 -7.48 6.12 19.04
C ARG A 244 -6.21 5.28 19.22
N SER A 245 -5.95 4.73 20.39
CA SER A 245 -4.88 3.74 20.56
C SER A 245 -5.19 2.47 19.78
N THR A 246 -4.16 1.67 19.50
CA THR A 246 -4.29 0.41 18.74
C THR A 246 -3.51 -0.69 19.42
N THR A 247 -4.10 -1.88 19.44
CA THR A 247 -3.41 -3.11 19.82
C THR A 247 -3.36 -4.05 18.64
N THR A 248 -2.17 -4.58 18.33
CA THR A 248 -1.97 -5.52 17.24
C THR A 248 -1.41 -6.83 17.78
N ARG A 249 -1.98 -7.96 17.33
CA ARG A 249 -1.52 -9.30 17.67
C ARG A 249 -1.55 -10.19 16.43
N ALA A 250 -0.47 -10.92 16.21
CA ALA A 250 -0.33 -11.87 15.12
C ALA A 250 -0.26 -13.31 15.65
N ARG A 251 -0.74 -14.26 14.87
CA ARG A 251 -0.63 -15.69 15.10
C ARG A 251 -0.46 -16.44 13.79
N THR A 252 0.41 -17.44 13.80
CA THR A 252 0.63 -18.33 12.66
C THR A 252 -0.37 -19.47 12.68
N LEU A 253 -0.89 -19.83 11.52
CA LEU A 253 -1.71 -21.01 11.28
C LEU A 253 -0.81 -22.26 11.24
N ARG A 254 -1.34 -23.40 11.69
CA ARG A 254 -0.63 -24.68 11.60
C ARG A 254 -0.32 -25.04 10.14
N GLU A 255 -1.30 -24.80 9.27
CA GLU A 255 -1.20 -25.01 7.82
C GLU A 255 -1.68 -23.76 7.08
N PRO A 256 -1.08 -23.44 5.91
CA PRO A 256 -1.58 -22.39 5.06
C PRO A 256 -3.02 -22.70 4.62
N THR A 257 -3.93 -21.73 4.75
CA THR A 257 -5.33 -21.95 4.43
C THR A 257 -6.03 -20.66 3.99
N ALA A 258 -7.10 -20.82 3.19
CA ALA A 258 -8.10 -19.80 2.89
C ALA A 258 -9.48 -20.18 3.44
N HIS A 259 -9.57 -21.24 4.28
CA HIS A 259 -10.83 -21.74 4.81
C HIS A 259 -11.36 -20.79 5.89
N SER A 260 -12.54 -20.21 5.67
CA SER A 260 -13.13 -19.18 6.53
C SER A 260 -13.30 -19.66 7.98
N ALA A 261 -13.68 -20.91 8.21
CA ALA A 261 -13.83 -21.44 9.56
C ALA A 261 -12.51 -21.48 10.34
N ALA A 262 -11.40 -21.84 9.68
CA ALA A 262 -10.07 -21.85 10.30
C ALA A 262 -9.60 -20.43 10.63
N LEU A 263 -9.83 -19.47 9.71
CA LEU A 263 -9.53 -18.05 9.92
C LEU A 263 -10.34 -17.47 11.08
N THR A 264 -11.64 -17.74 11.11
CA THR A 264 -12.54 -17.30 12.17
C THR A 264 -12.11 -17.86 13.53
N GLY A 265 -11.83 -19.15 13.61
CA GLY A 265 -11.35 -19.78 14.84
C GLY A 265 -10.04 -19.18 15.33
N LEU A 266 -9.09 -18.85 14.43
CA LEU A 266 -7.86 -18.19 14.80
C LEU A 266 -8.11 -16.74 15.25
N ALA A 267 -8.95 -15.98 14.53
CA ALA A 267 -9.31 -14.62 14.88
C ALA A 267 -9.93 -14.53 16.28
N TYR A 268 -10.82 -15.47 16.63
CA TYR A 268 -11.42 -15.56 17.96
C TYR A 268 -10.37 -15.83 19.02
N ARG A 269 -9.47 -16.79 18.82
CA ARG A 269 -8.37 -17.06 19.76
C ARG A 269 -7.45 -15.86 19.97
N ILE A 270 -7.14 -15.12 18.90
CA ILE A 270 -6.36 -13.88 19.02
C ILE A 270 -7.12 -12.85 19.84
N HIS A 271 -8.40 -12.62 19.54
CA HIS A 271 -9.25 -11.67 20.24
C HIS A 271 -9.39 -12.03 21.74
N GLU A 272 -9.64 -13.29 22.06
CA GLU A 272 -9.75 -13.79 23.43
C GLU A 272 -8.43 -13.59 24.21
N SER A 273 -7.28 -13.77 23.54
CA SER A 273 -5.96 -13.56 24.18
C SER A 273 -5.68 -12.10 24.56
N LEU A 274 -6.46 -11.15 24.06
CA LEU A 274 -6.34 -9.74 24.41
C LEU A 274 -7.01 -9.41 25.76
N GLY A 275 -7.89 -10.29 26.27
CA GLY A 275 -8.55 -10.11 27.57
C GLY A 275 -9.34 -8.80 27.66
N LEU A 276 -10.01 -8.41 26.59
CA LEU A 276 -10.71 -7.11 26.50
C LEU A 276 -11.90 -7.06 27.45
N GLN A 277 -11.66 -6.57 28.67
CA GLN A 277 -12.72 -6.30 29.64
C GLN A 277 -13.07 -4.80 29.57
N ARG A 278 -14.34 -4.48 29.25
CA ARG A 278 -14.86 -3.10 29.19
C ARG A 278 -14.10 -2.15 28.24
N ALA A 279 -13.38 -2.71 27.26
CA ALA A 279 -12.67 -1.92 26.27
C ALA A 279 -13.64 -1.38 25.21
N ARG A 280 -13.67 -0.07 25.02
CA ARG A 280 -14.45 0.57 23.95
C ARG A 280 -13.74 0.42 22.62
N VAL A 281 -14.21 -0.51 21.80
CA VAL A 281 -13.63 -0.82 20.49
C VAL A 281 -14.30 0.00 19.41
N ARG A 282 -13.50 0.69 18.60
CA ARG A 282 -13.96 1.51 17.48
C ARG A 282 -13.94 0.77 16.16
N SER A 283 -12.92 -0.02 15.92
CA SER A 283 -12.85 -0.90 14.75
C SER A 283 -12.00 -2.13 15.02
N LEU A 284 -12.28 -3.19 14.24
CA LEU A 284 -11.52 -4.42 14.18
C LEU A 284 -11.04 -4.63 12.74
N SER A 285 -9.76 -4.92 12.58
CA SER A 285 -9.17 -5.26 11.28
C SER A 285 -8.43 -6.58 11.38
N LEU A 286 -8.64 -7.47 10.41
CA LEU A 286 -7.83 -8.66 10.21
C LEU A 286 -7.01 -8.51 8.94
N ARG A 287 -5.77 -8.99 9.02
CA ARG A 287 -4.83 -9.04 7.92
C ARG A 287 -4.32 -10.45 7.76
N ALA A 288 -4.53 -11.03 6.58
CA ALA A 288 -3.93 -12.28 6.15
C ALA A 288 -2.55 -11.99 5.59
N GLU A 289 -1.53 -12.62 6.14
CA GLU A 289 -0.12 -12.42 5.82
C GLU A 289 0.51 -13.73 5.38
N ASP A 290 1.72 -13.67 4.79
CA ASP A 290 2.42 -14.81 4.22
C ASP A 290 1.56 -15.55 3.20
N LEU A 291 0.98 -14.78 2.27
CA LEU A 291 0.17 -15.33 1.20
C LEU A 291 1.04 -16.12 0.23
N MET A 292 0.52 -17.25 -0.20
CA MET A 292 1.14 -18.10 -1.21
C MET A 292 0.08 -18.73 -2.13
N PRO A 293 0.44 -19.07 -3.38
CA PRO A 293 -0.45 -19.83 -4.27
C PRO A 293 -0.87 -21.15 -3.63
N VAL A 294 -2.14 -21.54 -3.81
CA VAL A 294 -2.71 -22.76 -3.22
C VAL A 294 -1.96 -24.02 -3.68
N GLU A 295 -1.43 -24.02 -4.91
CA GLU A 295 -0.67 -25.15 -5.47
C GLU A 295 0.66 -25.39 -4.75
N ARG A 296 1.19 -24.38 -4.05
CA ARG A 296 2.46 -24.47 -3.31
C ARG A 296 2.26 -24.75 -1.83
N ALA A 297 1.02 -24.71 -1.35
CA ALA A 297 0.71 -24.99 0.04
C ALA A 297 0.76 -26.50 0.27
N ALA A 298 1.70 -26.93 1.10
CA ALA A 298 1.69 -28.29 1.63
C ALA A 298 0.42 -28.45 2.48
N ARG A 299 -0.45 -29.38 2.10
CA ARG A 299 -1.66 -29.71 2.85
C ARG A 299 -1.49 -31.09 3.45
N GLN A 300 -1.58 -31.16 4.75
CA GLN A 300 -1.71 -32.45 5.41
C GLN A 300 -3.13 -32.99 5.18
N LEU A 301 -3.21 -34.18 4.63
CA LEU A 301 -4.49 -34.84 4.50
C LEU A 301 -5.04 -35.16 5.90
N THR A 302 -6.21 -34.61 6.20
CA THR A 302 -6.93 -34.95 7.43
C THR A 302 -7.88 -36.10 7.16
N PHE A 303 -7.96 -37.03 8.12
CA PHE A 303 -8.97 -38.10 8.10
C PHE A 303 -10.29 -37.65 8.71
N ASP A 304 -10.42 -36.34 9.06
CA ASP A 304 -11.69 -35.82 9.58
C ASP A 304 -12.69 -35.52 8.46
N PRO A 305 -13.76 -36.32 8.32
CA PRO A 305 -14.79 -36.09 7.31
C PRO A 305 -15.52 -34.76 7.46
N ALA A 306 -15.53 -34.18 8.67
CA ALA A 306 -16.21 -32.91 8.95
C ALA A 306 -15.51 -31.75 8.30
N ASP A 307 -14.15 -31.69 8.31
CA ASP A 307 -13.35 -30.65 7.67
C ASP A 307 -13.54 -30.66 6.15
N GLU A 308 -13.54 -31.86 5.54
CA GLU A 308 -13.76 -31.99 4.09
C GLU A 308 -15.19 -31.57 3.69
N ARG A 309 -16.18 -31.94 4.48
CA ARG A 309 -17.57 -31.52 4.26
C ARG A 309 -17.70 -29.99 4.37
N ALA A 310 -17.10 -29.37 5.38
CA ALA A 310 -17.13 -27.92 5.56
C ALA A 310 -16.52 -27.18 4.35
N ARG A 311 -15.41 -27.66 3.82
CA ARG A 311 -14.77 -27.10 2.62
C ARG A 311 -15.63 -27.25 1.36
N ARG A 312 -16.33 -28.38 1.21
CA ARG A 312 -17.27 -28.59 0.09
C ARG A 312 -18.46 -27.62 0.18
N ILE A 313 -19.00 -27.41 1.38
CA ILE A 313 -20.09 -26.44 1.62
C ILE A 313 -19.60 -25.03 1.28
N GLU A 314 -18.40 -24.63 1.71
CA GLU A 314 -17.81 -23.35 1.39
C GLU A 314 -17.66 -23.13 -0.12
N ALA A 315 -17.16 -24.11 -0.85
CA ALA A 315 -17.02 -24.05 -2.31
C ALA A 315 -18.37 -23.92 -3.04
N VAL A 316 -19.44 -24.55 -2.51
CA VAL A 316 -20.80 -24.40 -3.06
C VAL A 316 -21.34 -23.01 -2.74
N ALA A 317 -21.13 -22.51 -1.52
CA ALA A 317 -21.55 -21.17 -1.11
C ALA A 317 -20.86 -20.09 -1.96
N ASP A 318 -19.57 -20.24 -2.26
CA ASP A 318 -18.83 -19.29 -3.10
C ASP A 318 -19.37 -19.28 -4.54
N ARG A 319 -19.68 -20.44 -5.12
CA ARG A 319 -20.35 -20.51 -6.44
C ARG A 319 -21.72 -19.84 -6.44
N ALA A 320 -22.50 -20.02 -5.37
CA ALA A 320 -23.79 -19.36 -5.22
C ALA A 320 -23.63 -17.82 -5.12
N ARG A 321 -22.63 -17.34 -4.38
CA ARG A 321 -22.32 -15.89 -4.30
C ARG A 321 -21.92 -15.29 -5.64
N VAL A 322 -21.13 -16.01 -6.44
CA VAL A 322 -20.77 -15.57 -7.80
C VAL A 322 -21.99 -15.49 -8.70
N LYS A 323 -22.91 -16.47 -8.62
CA LYS A 323 -24.08 -16.56 -9.51
C LYS A 323 -25.24 -15.64 -9.10
N PHE A 324 -25.48 -15.48 -7.81
CA PHE A 324 -26.67 -14.81 -7.27
C PHE A 324 -26.35 -13.56 -6.44
N GLY A 325 -25.07 -13.16 -6.38
CA GLY A 325 -24.60 -12.01 -5.65
C GLY A 325 -24.05 -12.31 -4.24
N PRO A 326 -23.30 -11.36 -3.65
CA PRO A 326 -22.50 -11.60 -2.43
C PRO A 326 -23.34 -11.92 -1.17
N ARG A 327 -24.64 -11.60 -1.19
CA ARG A 327 -25.57 -11.88 -0.09
C ARG A 327 -26.37 -13.16 -0.25
N ALA A 328 -26.19 -13.93 -1.32
CA ALA A 328 -26.97 -15.14 -1.60
C ALA A 328 -26.81 -16.22 -0.51
N VAL A 329 -25.62 -16.31 0.09
CA VAL A 329 -25.33 -17.21 1.21
C VAL A 329 -24.55 -16.46 2.28
N VAL A 330 -25.15 -16.34 3.46
CA VAL A 330 -24.57 -15.66 4.62
C VAL A 330 -24.62 -16.59 5.83
N PRO A 331 -23.56 -16.68 6.66
CA PRO A 331 -23.63 -17.40 7.92
C PRO A 331 -24.81 -16.93 8.78
N GLY A 332 -25.55 -17.85 9.42
CA GLY A 332 -26.76 -17.51 10.20
C GLY A 332 -26.51 -16.46 11.29
N SER A 333 -25.32 -16.46 11.91
CA SER A 333 -24.91 -15.46 12.90
C SER A 333 -24.67 -14.06 12.32
N LEU A 334 -24.61 -13.90 10.98
CA LEU A 334 -24.51 -12.60 10.28
C LEU A 334 -25.85 -12.20 9.64
N ALA A 335 -26.85 -13.10 9.63
CA ALA A 335 -28.14 -12.85 9.00
C ALA A 335 -29.15 -12.12 9.91
N ALA A 336 -28.81 -11.95 11.19
CA ALA A 336 -29.66 -11.31 12.20
C ALA A 336 -29.31 -9.83 12.41
#